data_e19130bc94521f0c2f2c3c5232ec4964
#
_entry.id   e19130bc94521f0c2f2c3c5232ec4964
#
_cell.length_a   1.000
_cell.length_b   1.000
_cell.length_c   1.000
_cell.angle_alpha   90.00
_cell.angle_beta   90.00
_cell.angle_gamma   90.00
#
_symmetry.space_group_name_H-M   'P 1'
#
loop_
_entity.id
_entity.type
_entity.pdbx_description
1 polymer ?
#
loop_
_entity_poly.entity_id
_entity_poly.type
_entity_poly.pdbx_seq_one_letter_code
_entity_poly.pdbx_strand_id
1 'polypeptide(L)'
;RLIETRVRFKRLSEEDIQRDVERRRSGTSRYTSQRREPDRVRILSGVFEGVTTGTPIGLLVENTDQRSYDYEKIKDRFRPGHADYTYQQKYGLRDYRGGGRSSARETVMRVAAGAIARKFLAAKGIDIYGYLAQMGPIRLAMLDRAAIDANPFFCAEPARVPDLESMIDALRREGDSIGARVNVVATGVPPGLGEPVFDRLDADLAHAMMSINA
;
A
#
# COMPACT_ATOMS: atom_id res chain seq x y z
N ARG A 1 12.79 -6.17 -11.31
CA ARG A 1 13.89 -5.18 -11.33
C ARG A 1 14.11 -4.71 -9.90
N LEU A 2 15.24 -5.04 -9.33
CA LEU A 2 15.75 -4.39 -8.14
C LEU A 2 15.99 -2.92 -8.52
N ILE A 3 15.34 -2.00 -7.83
CA ILE A 3 15.62 -0.58 -8.00
C ILE A 3 16.94 -0.34 -7.29
N GLU A 4 18.02 -0.21 -8.05
CA GLU A 4 19.30 0.27 -7.51
C GLU A 4 19.17 1.75 -7.18
N THR A 5 18.72 2.03 -5.98
CA THR A 5 18.79 3.39 -5.45
C THR A 5 20.13 3.58 -4.76
N ARG A 6 21.08 4.21 -5.44
CA ARG A 6 22.34 4.69 -4.84
C ARG A 6 22.06 5.96 -4.02
N VAL A 7 21.26 5.81 -2.98
CA VAL A 7 20.92 6.93 -2.11
C VAL A 7 21.64 6.76 -0.78
N ARG A 8 22.48 7.72 -0.42
CA ARG A 8 23.04 7.80 0.92
C ARG A 8 22.13 8.63 1.81
N PHE A 9 21.41 7.96 2.69
CA PHE A 9 20.75 8.59 3.83
C PHE A 9 21.70 8.61 5.02
N LYS A 10 21.67 9.69 5.79
CA LYS A 10 22.42 9.74 7.04
C LYS A 10 21.85 8.82 8.13
N ARG A 11 20.57 8.43 8.03
CA ARG A 11 19.95 7.49 8.97
C ARG A 11 18.74 6.81 8.30
N LEU A 12 18.70 5.48 8.35
CA LEU A 12 17.55 4.66 8.02
C LEU A 12 17.46 3.54 9.07
N SER A 13 16.34 3.45 9.76
CA SER A 13 16.04 2.39 10.73
C SER A 13 14.76 1.65 10.34
N GLU A 14 14.52 0.52 11.00
CA GLU A 14 13.27 -0.23 10.84
C GLU A 14 12.06 0.60 11.29
N GLU A 15 12.20 1.45 12.31
CA GLU A 15 11.15 2.33 12.83
C GLU A 15 10.73 3.39 11.79
N ASP A 16 11.65 3.87 10.97
CA ASP A 16 11.32 4.79 9.87
C ASP A 16 10.35 4.17 8.87
N ILE A 17 10.47 2.86 8.64
CA ILE A 17 9.63 2.11 7.72
C ILE A 17 8.35 1.63 8.42
N GLN A 18 8.50 1.20 9.67
CA GLN A 18 7.43 0.58 10.46
C GLN A 18 6.22 1.50 10.60
N ARG A 19 6.42 2.80 10.77
CA ARG A 19 5.33 3.79 10.88
C ARG A 19 4.35 3.72 9.70
N ASP A 20 4.87 3.63 8.47
CA ASP A 20 4.04 3.56 7.28
C ASP A 20 3.37 2.20 7.12
N VAL A 21 4.06 1.14 7.49
CA VAL A 21 3.52 -0.22 7.48
C VAL A 21 2.41 -0.38 8.52
N GLU A 22 2.54 0.21 9.70
CA GLU A 22 1.48 0.24 10.71
C GLU A 22 0.24 0.97 10.25
N ARG A 23 0.40 2.07 9.52
CA ARG A 23 -0.73 2.81 8.93
C ARG A 23 -1.54 1.95 7.95
N ARG A 24 -0.88 1.03 7.23
CA ARG A 24 -1.52 0.07 6.30
C ARG A 24 -2.09 -1.15 6.99
N ARG A 25 -1.62 -1.49 8.18
CA ARG A 25 -1.91 -2.77 8.86
C ARG A 25 -3.42 -3.05 8.96
N SER A 26 -3.79 -4.31 8.71
CA SER A 26 -5.17 -4.77 8.96
C SER A 26 -5.49 -4.86 10.45
N GLY A 27 -6.78 -4.85 10.82
CA GLY A 27 -7.23 -4.94 12.21
C GLY A 27 -7.07 -3.65 13.02
N THR A 28 -6.78 -2.51 12.37
CA THR A 28 -6.68 -1.20 13.04
C THR A 28 -8.03 -0.55 13.30
N SER A 29 -9.06 -0.95 12.58
CA SER A 29 -10.43 -0.47 12.76
C SER A 29 -11.46 -1.56 12.47
N ARG A 30 -12.72 -1.35 12.87
CA ARG A 30 -13.83 -2.25 12.54
C ARG A 30 -14.14 -2.30 11.03
N TYR A 31 -13.63 -1.37 10.26
CA TYR A 31 -13.86 -1.26 8.81
C TYR A 31 -12.79 -1.97 7.98
N THR A 32 -11.70 -2.42 8.58
CA THR A 32 -10.64 -3.18 7.92
C THR A 32 -10.77 -4.68 8.17
N SER A 33 -10.02 -5.49 7.42
CA SER A 33 -9.91 -6.93 7.69
C SER A 33 -9.51 -7.18 9.14
N GLN A 34 -10.19 -8.13 9.82
CA GLN A 34 -9.97 -8.44 11.23
C GLN A 34 -8.74 -9.35 11.47
N ARG A 35 -7.92 -9.59 10.46
CA ARG A 35 -6.64 -10.28 10.64
C ARG A 35 -5.69 -9.42 11.44
N ARG A 36 -5.03 -10.05 12.41
CA ARG A 36 -4.06 -9.39 13.29
C ARG A 36 -2.65 -9.84 12.93
N GLU A 37 -2.03 -9.13 12.02
CA GLU A 37 -0.64 -9.38 11.65
C GLU A 37 0.23 -8.23 12.19
N PRO A 38 1.33 -8.52 12.86
CA PRO A 38 2.21 -7.48 13.41
C PRO A 38 2.93 -6.69 12.32
N ASP A 39 3.06 -7.29 11.11
CA ASP A 39 3.73 -6.70 9.93
C ASP A 39 5.07 -6.04 10.28
N ARG A 40 5.87 -6.69 11.15
CA ARG A 40 7.14 -6.14 11.59
C ARG A 40 8.16 -6.20 10.45
N VAL A 41 8.70 -5.04 10.10
CA VAL A 41 9.72 -4.93 9.05
C VAL A 41 11.09 -5.22 9.63
N ARG A 42 11.90 -5.99 8.89
CA ARG A 42 13.31 -6.20 9.18
C ARG A 42 14.14 -5.79 7.97
N ILE A 43 15.24 -5.07 8.22
CA ILE A 43 16.25 -4.72 7.21
C ILE A 43 17.30 -5.82 7.21
N LEU A 44 17.48 -6.48 6.06
CA LEU A 44 18.41 -7.59 5.90
C LEU A 44 19.74 -7.19 5.26
N SER A 45 19.75 -6.10 4.49
CA SER A 45 20.94 -5.61 3.78
C SER A 45 20.80 -4.14 3.38
N GLY A 46 21.88 -3.55 2.90
CA GLY A 46 21.90 -2.18 2.35
C GLY A 46 21.98 -1.07 3.39
N VAL A 47 22.09 -1.41 4.69
CA VAL A 47 22.24 -0.46 5.79
C VAL A 47 23.36 -0.93 6.73
N PHE A 48 24.27 -0.04 7.10
CA PHE A 48 25.31 -0.28 8.08
C PHE A 48 25.36 0.88 9.08
N GLU A 49 25.29 0.58 10.37
CA GLU A 49 25.26 1.58 11.45
C GLU A 49 24.20 2.69 11.23
N GLY A 50 23.04 2.30 10.71
CA GLY A 50 21.92 3.21 10.43
C GLY A 50 22.11 4.09 9.18
N VAL A 51 23.13 3.85 8.35
CA VAL A 51 23.40 4.59 7.12
C VAL A 51 23.25 3.66 5.93
N THR A 52 22.56 4.11 4.89
CA THR A 52 22.44 3.33 3.65
C THR A 52 23.79 3.27 2.93
N THR A 53 24.15 2.07 2.48
CA THR A 53 25.47 1.83 1.84
C THR A 53 25.50 2.12 0.35
N GLY A 54 24.32 2.36 -0.27
CA GLY A 54 24.16 2.50 -1.73
C GLY A 54 24.03 1.15 -2.46
N THR A 55 24.02 0.03 -1.74
CA THR A 55 23.70 -1.29 -2.25
C THR A 55 22.19 -1.56 -2.12
N PRO A 56 21.63 -2.61 -2.74
CA PRO A 56 20.21 -2.96 -2.59
C PRO A 56 19.81 -3.16 -1.13
N ILE A 57 18.69 -2.54 -0.74
CA ILE A 57 18.12 -2.69 0.60
C ILE A 57 17.16 -3.89 0.56
N GLY A 58 17.53 -4.94 1.27
CA GLY A 58 16.68 -6.11 1.46
C GLY A 58 15.74 -5.93 2.65
N LEU A 59 14.44 -6.14 2.43
CA LEU A 59 13.41 -6.04 3.46
C LEU A 59 12.68 -7.37 3.63
N LEU A 60 12.33 -7.70 4.85
CA LEU A 60 11.52 -8.87 5.19
C LEU A 60 10.36 -8.47 6.10
N VAL A 61 9.16 -8.98 5.78
CA VAL A 61 8.00 -8.99 6.68
C VAL A 61 7.47 -10.41 6.74
N GLU A 62 7.44 -10.99 7.93
CA GLU A 62 6.97 -12.36 8.12
C GLU A 62 5.45 -12.44 8.01
N ASN A 63 4.94 -13.52 7.42
CA ASN A 63 3.51 -13.84 7.35
C ASN A 63 3.14 -14.76 8.50
N THR A 64 2.73 -14.21 9.63
CA THR A 64 2.50 -14.97 10.88
C THR A 64 1.08 -15.49 11.03
N ASP A 65 0.08 -14.89 10.36
CA ASP A 65 -1.35 -15.31 10.41
C ASP A 65 -1.78 -15.97 9.07
N GLN A 66 -0.92 -16.82 8.52
CA GLN A 66 -1.27 -17.61 7.34
C GLN A 66 -2.20 -18.75 7.71
N ARG A 67 -3.42 -18.75 7.18
CA ARG A 67 -4.44 -19.77 7.39
C ARG A 67 -4.59 -20.68 6.18
N SER A 68 -3.56 -21.46 5.90
CA SER A 68 -3.51 -22.35 4.72
C SER A 68 -4.68 -23.33 4.66
N TYR A 69 -5.17 -23.77 5.81
CA TYR A 69 -6.29 -24.70 5.94
C TYR A 69 -7.61 -24.15 5.36
N ASP A 70 -7.83 -22.84 5.46
CA ASP A 70 -9.06 -22.20 4.93
C ASP A 70 -9.17 -22.34 3.40
N TYR A 71 -8.05 -22.58 2.72
CA TYR A 71 -7.98 -22.68 1.25
C TYR A 71 -8.01 -24.10 0.72
N GLU A 72 -7.91 -25.13 1.57
CA GLU A 72 -7.86 -26.55 1.15
C GLU A 72 -9.12 -26.95 0.38
N LYS A 73 -10.31 -26.48 0.84
CA LYS A 73 -11.60 -26.79 0.20
C LYS A 73 -11.79 -26.13 -1.17
N ILE A 74 -10.98 -25.16 -1.50
CA ILE A 74 -11.07 -24.40 -2.76
C ILE A 74 -9.82 -24.51 -3.63
N LYS A 75 -8.92 -25.44 -3.32
CA LYS A 75 -7.66 -25.60 -4.03
C LYS A 75 -7.84 -25.87 -5.53
N ASP A 76 -8.91 -26.59 -5.89
CA ASP A 76 -9.24 -26.95 -7.27
C ASP A 76 -10.20 -25.95 -7.95
N ARG A 77 -10.46 -24.80 -7.32
CA ARG A 77 -11.37 -23.76 -7.83
C ARG A 77 -10.64 -22.44 -7.96
N PHE A 78 -11.04 -21.66 -8.95
CA PHE A 78 -10.56 -20.30 -9.11
C PHE A 78 -11.53 -19.34 -8.42
N ARG A 79 -10.99 -18.47 -7.56
CA ARG A 79 -11.79 -17.46 -6.86
C ARG A 79 -12.11 -16.30 -7.80
N PRO A 80 -13.38 -15.86 -7.90
CA PRO A 80 -13.72 -14.63 -8.63
C PRO A 80 -12.96 -13.42 -8.06
N GLY A 81 -12.57 -12.50 -8.95
CA GLY A 81 -11.84 -11.28 -8.56
C GLY A 81 -10.41 -11.49 -8.02
N HIS A 82 -9.87 -12.71 -8.15
CA HIS A 82 -8.49 -13.03 -7.74
C HIS A 82 -7.64 -13.48 -8.93
N ALA A 83 -6.32 -13.39 -8.78
CA ALA A 83 -5.35 -13.76 -9.82
C ALA A 83 -5.16 -15.29 -9.95
N ASP A 84 -6.05 -16.11 -9.45
CA ASP A 84 -5.93 -17.57 -9.43
C ASP A 84 -5.83 -18.16 -10.84
N TYR A 85 -6.83 -17.85 -11.69
CA TYR A 85 -6.90 -18.35 -13.07
C TYR A 85 -5.72 -17.85 -13.91
N THR A 86 -5.43 -16.57 -13.85
CA THR A 86 -4.37 -15.94 -14.63
C THR A 86 -2.99 -16.48 -14.26
N TYR A 87 -2.73 -16.73 -12.97
CA TYR A 87 -1.49 -17.36 -12.52
C TYR A 87 -1.37 -18.79 -12.99
N GLN A 88 -2.46 -19.58 -12.90
CA GLN A 88 -2.48 -20.96 -13.40
C GLN A 88 -2.20 -21.00 -14.90
N GLN A 89 -2.80 -20.12 -15.69
CA GLN A 89 -2.58 -20.07 -17.14
C GLN A 89 -1.16 -19.60 -17.49
N LYS A 90 -0.63 -18.64 -16.78
CA LYS A 90 0.66 -18.03 -17.08
C LYS A 90 1.84 -18.89 -16.63
N TYR A 91 1.74 -19.53 -15.47
CA TYR A 91 2.87 -20.24 -14.84
C TYR A 91 2.67 -21.76 -14.80
N GLY A 92 1.52 -22.29 -15.21
CA GLY A 92 1.17 -23.71 -15.15
C GLY A 92 0.87 -24.23 -13.74
N LEU A 93 1.07 -23.42 -12.74
CA LEU A 93 0.80 -23.74 -11.33
C LEU A 93 0.45 -22.48 -10.53
N ARG A 94 -0.24 -22.64 -9.42
CA ARG A 94 -0.48 -21.60 -8.44
C ARG A 94 -0.34 -22.13 -7.02
N ASP A 95 0.10 -21.29 -6.11
CA ASP A 95 0.01 -21.58 -4.68
C ASP A 95 -1.39 -21.18 -4.17
N TYR A 96 -2.25 -22.18 -3.92
CA TYR A 96 -3.62 -21.97 -3.48
C TYR A 96 -3.73 -21.54 -2.03
N ARG A 97 -2.66 -21.62 -1.23
CA ARG A 97 -2.66 -21.42 0.23
C ARG A 97 -2.85 -19.98 0.69
N GLY A 98 -3.20 -19.08 -0.21
CA GLY A 98 -3.57 -17.70 0.11
C GLY A 98 -2.38 -16.75 0.35
N GLY A 99 -1.21 -17.13 -0.11
CA GLY A 99 0.00 -16.33 -0.01
C GLY A 99 0.58 -15.92 -1.36
N GLY A 100 1.81 -15.44 -1.33
CA GLY A 100 2.57 -15.10 -2.51
C GLY A 100 2.16 -13.79 -3.18
N ARG A 101 2.59 -13.63 -4.43
CA ARG A 101 2.43 -12.38 -5.19
C ARG A 101 1.02 -12.13 -5.71
N SER A 102 0.16 -13.15 -5.69
CA SER A 102 -1.27 -13.03 -6.00
C SER A 102 -2.10 -12.53 -4.82
N SER A 103 -1.52 -12.45 -3.64
CA SER A 103 -2.18 -11.94 -2.44
C SER A 103 -2.08 -10.41 -2.36
N ALA A 104 -3.16 -9.75 -1.92
CA ALA A 104 -3.14 -8.32 -1.60
C ALA A 104 -2.11 -7.96 -0.51
N ARG A 105 -1.62 -8.95 0.25
CA ARG A 105 -0.55 -8.78 1.23
C ARG A 105 0.78 -8.32 0.61
N GLU A 106 1.01 -8.56 -0.69
CA GLU A 106 2.22 -8.05 -1.36
C GLU A 106 2.35 -6.51 -1.23
N THR A 107 1.23 -5.81 -1.03
CA THR A 107 1.21 -4.35 -0.83
C THR A 107 1.97 -3.90 0.41
N VAL A 108 2.20 -4.76 1.41
CA VAL A 108 3.04 -4.43 2.57
C VAL A 108 4.47 -4.09 2.14
N MET A 109 5.00 -4.81 1.15
CA MET A 109 6.34 -4.54 0.64
C MET A 109 6.40 -3.26 -0.21
N ARG A 110 5.32 -2.92 -0.91
CA ARG A 110 5.18 -1.63 -1.61
C ARG A 110 5.21 -0.47 -0.62
N VAL A 111 4.48 -0.59 0.48
CA VAL A 111 4.45 0.44 1.53
C VAL A 111 5.82 0.55 2.21
N ALA A 112 6.47 -0.57 2.52
CA ALA A 112 7.81 -0.56 3.12
C ALA A 112 8.85 0.11 2.20
N ALA A 113 8.85 -0.22 0.91
CA ALA A 113 9.71 0.44 -0.08
C ALA A 113 9.35 1.93 -0.25
N GLY A 114 8.04 2.24 -0.27
CA GLY A 114 7.53 3.60 -0.34
C GLY A 114 7.92 4.47 0.85
N ALA A 115 8.03 3.91 2.05
CA ALA A 115 8.51 4.62 3.24
C ALA A 115 9.96 5.10 3.08
N ILE A 116 10.83 4.24 2.52
CA ILE A 116 12.22 4.62 2.20
C ILE A 116 12.24 5.73 1.15
N ALA A 117 11.46 5.57 0.07
CA ALA A 117 11.36 6.57 -0.99
C ALA A 117 10.83 7.91 -0.46
N ARG A 118 9.79 7.89 0.38
CA ARG A 118 9.24 9.10 1.02
C ARG A 118 10.29 9.82 1.88
N LYS A 119 11.06 9.08 2.68
CA LYS A 119 12.15 9.67 3.48
C LYS A 119 13.20 10.35 2.60
N PHE A 120 13.54 9.75 1.46
CA PHE A 120 14.43 10.35 0.48
C PHE A 120 13.86 11.63 -0.13
N LEU A 121 12.62 11.58 -0.57
CA LEU A 121 11.94 12.71 -1.19
C LEU A 121 11.77 13.87 -0.21
N ALA A 122 11.43 13.58 1.05
CA ALA A 122 11.35 14.60 2.11
C ALA A 122 12.69 15.32 2.32
N ALA A 123 13.83 14.61 2.24
CA ALA A 123 15.14 15.22 2.31
C ALA A 123 15.48 16.12 1.08
N LYS A 124 14.67 16.04 0.02
CA LYS A 124 14.71 16.90 -1.16
C LYS A 124 13.64 18.00 -1.15
N GLY A 125 12.90 18.14 -0.05
CA GLY A 125 11.83 19.11 0.07
C GLY A 125 10.52 18.70 -0.63
N ILE A 126 10.41 17.45 -1.07
CA ILE A 126 9.20 16.90 -1.68
C ILE A 126 8.37 16.21 -0.61
N ASP A 127 7.11 16.63 -0.46
CA ASP A 127 6.16 16.02 0.46
C ASP A 127 5.04 15.33 -0.31
N ILE A 128 4.70 14.09 0.10
CA ILE A 128 3.68 13.25 -0.55
C ILE A 128 2.70 12.75 0.50
N TYR A 129 1.42 12.96 0.25
CA TYR A 129 0.33 12.44 1.07
C TYR A 129 -0.85 11.99 0.21
N GLY A 130 -1.64 11.06 0.74
CA GLY A 130 -2.85 10.58 0.10
C GLY A 130 -4.04 10.69 1.03
N TYR A 131 -5.23 10.89 0.46
CA TYR A 131 -6.48 10.97 1.20
C TYR A 131 -7.66 10.41 0.40
N LEU A 132 -8.70 9.97 1.10
CA LEU A 132 -9.95 9.55 0.49
C LEU A 132 -10.67 10.76 -0.10
N ALA A 133 -10.90 10.75 -1.41
CA ALA A 133 -11.57 11.83 -2.14
C ALA A 133 -13.02 11.52 -2.49
N GLN A 134 -13.40 10.22 -2.52
CA GLN A 134 -14.76 9.79 -2.77
C GLN A 134 -14.96 8.34 -2.32
N MET A 135 -16.14 8.01 -1.79
CA MET A 135 -16.60 6.65 -1.55
C MET A 135 -18.03 6.51 -2.10
N GLY A 136 -18.20 5.68 -3.13
CA GLY A 136 -19.46 5.61 -3.85
C GLY A 136 -19.97 6.98 -4.28
N PRO A 137 -21.20 7.39 -3.92
CA PRO A 137 -21.75 8.71 -4.24
C PRO A 137 -21.20 9.84 -3.36
N ILE A 138 -20.58 9.53 -2.21
CA ILE A 138 -20.08 10.54 -1.25
C ILE A 138 -18.77 11.12 -1.76
N ARG A 139 -18.81 12.36 -2.24
CA ARG A 139 -17.63 13.15 -2.57
C ARG A 139 -17.14 13.91 -1.34
N LEU A 140 -15.83 13.99 -1.20
CA LEU A 140 -15.15 14.58 -0.03
C LEU A 140 -14.20 15.68 -0.48
N ALA A 141 -14.20 16.77 0.31
CA ALA A 141 -13.29 17.89 0.11
C ALA A 141 -11.97 17.68 0.88
N MET A 142 -10.89 18.32 0.42
CA MET A 142 -9.63 18.41 1.14
C MET A 142 -9.67 19.66 2.03
N LEU A 143 -10.20 19.53 3.25
CA LEU A 143 -10.39 20.65 4.19
C LEU A 143 -9.30 20.71 5.27
N ASP A 144 -8.93 19.56 5.83
CA ASP A 144 -7.97 19.48 6.91
C ASP A 144 -7.00 18.30 6.68
N ARG A 145 -5.74 18.63 6.43
CA ARG A 145 -4.70 17.64 6.25
C ARG A 145 -4.40 16.84 7.53
N ALA A 146 -4.48 17.46 8.70
CA ALA A 146 -4.20 16.80 9.96
C ALA A 146 -5.27 15.74 10.28
N ALA A 147 -6.50 15.91 9.78
CA ALA A 147 -7.58 14.96 9.96
C ALA A 147 -7.39 13.66 9.19
N ILE A 148 -6.55 13.63 8.15
CA ILE A 148 -6.37 12.43 7.31
C ILE A 148 -5.99 11.21 8.15
N ASP A 149 -5.01 11.35 9.04
CA ASP A 149 -4.53 10.25 9.87
C ASP A 149 -5.30 10.08 11.20
N ALA A 150 -6.28 10.96 11.46
CA ALA A 150 -7.06 10.97 12.70
C ALA A 150 -8.35 10.14 12.64
N ASN A 151 -8.68 9.56 11.46
CA ASN A 151 -9.87 8.74 11.29
C ASN A 151 -9.59 7.50 10.41
N PRO A 152 -10.42 6.44 10.53
CA PRO A 152 -10.15 5.17 9.86
C PRO A 152 -10.34 5.18 8.33
N PHE A 153 -10.87 6.25 7.76
CA PHE A 153 -11.10 6.39 6.32
C PHE A 153 -10.04 7.23 5.62
N PHE A 154 -9.09 7.79 6.36
CA PHE A 154 -8.14 8.78 5.81
C PHE A 154 -8.86 9.96 5.13
N CYS A 155 -9.96 10.39 5.74
CA CYS A 155 -10.83 11.45 5.25
C CYS A 155 -10.33 12.82 5.75
N ALA A 156 -10.13 13.76 4.81
CA ALA A 156 -9.71 15.13 5.14
C ALA A 156 -10.89 16.08 5.47
N GLU A 157 -12.11 15.55 5.51
CA GLU A 157 -13.34 16.26 5.86
C GLU A 157 -14.02 15.58 7.06
N PRO A 158 -13.61 15.88 8.31
CA PRO A 158 -14.04 15.13 9.51
C PRO A 158 -15.56 15.07 9.68
N ALA A 159 -16.27 16.12 9.28
CA ALA A 159 -17.73 16.18 9.38
C ALA A 159 -18.46 15.10 8.55
N ARG A 160 -17.79 14.53 7.54
CA ARG A 160 -18.34 13.49 6.66
C ARG A 160 -18.04 12.06 7.12
N VAL A 161 -17.21 11.89 8.15
CA VAL A 161 -16.86 10.55 8.68
C VAL A 161 -18.09 9.74 9.08
N PRO A 162 -19.11 10.28 9.77
CA PRO A 162 -20.34 9.54 10.11
C PRO A 162 -21.11 9.05 8.89
N ASP A 163 -21.10 9.79 7.77
CA ASP A 163 -21.75 9.36 6.53
C ASP A 163 -21.04 8.14 5.93
N LEU A 164 -19.69 8.15 5.95
CA LEU A 164 -18.88 7.03 5.48
C LEU A 164 -19.10 5.78 6.35
N GLU A 165 -19.17 5.94 7.67
CA GLU A 165 -19.46 4.86 8.61
C GLU A 165 -20.83 4.23 8.33
N SER A 166 -21.85 5.07 8.19
CA SER A 166 -23.22 4.63 7.89
C SER A 166 -23.30 3.86 6.58
N MET A 167 -22.59 4.33 5.54
CA MET A 167 -22.52 3.66 4.24
C MET A 167 -21.87 2.29 4.35
N ILE A 168 -20.71 2.17 4.99
CA ILE A 168 -20.02 0.89 5.13
C ILE A 168 -20.86 -0.09 5.96
N ASP A 169 -21.53 0.39 7.01
CA ASP A 169 -22.41 -0.47 7.81
C ASP A 169 -23.64 -0.96 7.02
N ALA A 170 -24.17 -0.17 6.08
CA ALA A 170 -25.24 -0.59 5.16
C ALA A 170 -24.74 -1.67 4.19
N LEU A 171 -23.63 -1.41 3.50
CA LEU A 171 -23.01 -2.36 2.56
C LEU A 171 -22.66 -3.69 3.22
N ARG A 172 -22.17 -3.67 4.47
CA ARG A 172 -21.88 -4.90 5.22
C ARG A 172 -23.15 -5.73 5.51
N ARG A 173 -24.26 -5.08 5.82
CA ARG A 173 -25.55 -5.78 6.03
C ARG A 173 -26.08 -6.39 4.74
N GLU A 174 -25.85 -5.72 3.61
CA GLU A 174 -26.27 -6.16 2.28
C GLU A 174 -25.31 -7.19 1.66
N GLY A 175 -24.10 -7.35 2.23
CA GLY A 175 -23.06 -8.23 1.69
C GLY A 175 -22.47 -7.69 0.40
N ASP A 176 -22.49 -6.38 0.21
CA ASP A 176 -22.02 -5.70 -1.00
C ASP A 176 -20.73 -4.91 -0.75
N SER A 177 -20.19 -4.33 -1.82
CA SER A 177 -18.98 -3.50 -1.82
C SER A 177 -19.16 -2.25 -2.68
N ILE A 178 -18.30 -1.26 -2.49
CA ILE A 178 -18.38 -0.01 -3.23
C ILE A 178 -16.97 0.49 -3.61
N GLY A 179 -16.88 1.16 -4.75
CA GLY A 179 -15.64 1.79 -5.20
C GLY A 179 -15.32 3.06 -4.44
N ALA A 180 -14.02 3.37 -4.39
CA ALA A 180 -13.50 4.58 -3.77
C ALA A 180 -12.48 5.27 -4.68
N ARG A 181 -12.34 6.59 -4.51
CA ARG A 181 -11.28 7.37 -5.14
C ARG A 181 -10.33 7.90 -4.08
N VAL A 182 -9.06 7.63 -4.26
CA VAL A 182 -7.97 8.17 -3.45
C VAL A 182 -7.22 9.20 -4.29
N ASN A 183 -7.01 10.38 -3.73
CA ASN A 183 -6.13 11.37 -4.31
C ASN A 183 -4.76 11.29 -3.64
N VAL A 184 -3.70 11.36 -4.43
CA VAL A 184 -2.32 11.48 -3.96
C VAL A 184 -1.79 12.84 -4.42
N VAL A 185 -1.24 13.60 -3.50
CA VAL A 185 -0.70 14.94 -3.74
C VAL A 185 0.79 14.92 -3.46
N ALA A 186 1.57 15.47 -4.39
CA ALA A 186 2.99 15.73 -4.22
C ALA A 186 3.24 17.24 -4.30
N THR A 187 3.91 17.80 -3.31
CA THR A 187 4.30 19.22 -3.28
C THR A 187 5.81 19.36 -3.24
N GLY A 188 6.33 20.52 -3.65
CA GLY A 188 7.78 20.75 -3.70
C GLY A 188 8.49 20.00 -4.83
N VAL A 189 7.75 19.48 -5.80
CA VAL A 189 8.30 18.71 -6.93
C VAL A 189 8.98 19.68 -7.91
N PRO A 190 10.28 19.52 -8.22
CA PRO A 190 10.96 20.36 -9.19
C PRO A 190 10.50 20.02 -10.60
N PRO A 191 10.57 20.97 -11.55
CA PRO A 191 10.38 20.69 -12.97
C PRO A 191 11.51 19.82 -13.53
N GLY A 192 11.25 19.12 -14.63
CA GLY A 192 12.25 18.35 -15.37
C GLY A 192 12.41 16.91 -14.93
N LEU A 193 11.44 16.34 -14.20
CA LEU A 193 11.39 14.90 -13.89
C LEU A 193 10.79 14.12 -15.07
N GLY A 194 11.20 12.85 -15.16
CA GLY A 194 10.84 11.93 -16.24
C GLY A 194 11.75 12.09 -17.45
N GLU A 195 11.67 11.14 -18.39
CA GLU A 195 12.48 11.08 -19.61
C GLU A 195 11.59 10.89 -20.84
N PRO A 196 11.70 11.73 -21.88
CA PRO A 196 11.04 11.45 -23.14
C PRO A 196 11.73 10.26 -23.84
N VAL A 197 11.03 9.44 -24.61
CA VAL A 197 9.63 9.57 -25.03
C VAL A 197 8.71 8.73 -24.13
N PHE A 198 9.18 7.58 -23.60
CA PHE A 198 8.37 6.55 -22.96
C PHE A 198 8.31 6.67 -21.43
N ASP A 199 9.34 7.25 -20.81
CA ASP A 199 9.48 7.34 -19.35
C ASP A 199 9.14 8.76 -18.84
N ARG A 200 8.17 9.43 -19.48
CA ARG A 200 7.62 10.69 -18.98
C ARG A 200 6.97 10.46 -17.62
N LEU A 201 7.02 11.45 -16.77
CA LEU A 201 6.55 11.35 -15.38
C LEU A 201 5.09 10.86 -15.27
N ASP A 202 4.20 11.31 -16.15
CA ASP A 202 2.80 10.87 -16.20
C ASP A 202 2.68 9.38 -16.58
N ALA A 203 3.53 8.91 -17.51
CA ALA A 203 3.58 7.50 -17.91
C ALA A 203 4.08 6.61 -16.77
N ASP A 204 5.14 7.01 -16.06
CA ASP A 204 5.67 6.29 -14.92
C ASP A 204 4.68 6.26 -13.74
N LEU A 205 4.01 7.39 -13.47
CA LEU A 205 2.98 7.46 -12.46
C LEU A 205 1.79 6.55 -12.81
N ALA A 206 1.33 6.56 -14.06
CA ALA A 206 0.26 5.68 -14.53
C ALA A 206 0.66 4.21 -14.39
N HIS A 207 1.88 3.83 -14.79
CA HIS A 207 2.41 2.48 -14.62
C HIS A 207 2.44 2.05 -13.15
N ALA A 208 2.93 2.91 -12.27
CA ALA A 208 2.95 2.63 -10.83
C ALA A 208 1.54 2.45 -10.26
N MET A 209 0.62 3.36 -10.58
CA MET A 209 -0.76 3.34 -10.10
C MET A 209 -1.52 2.10 -10.59
N MET A 210 -1.41 1.76 -11.88
CA MET A 210 -2.06 0.58 -12.47
C MET A 210 -1.47 -0.75 -11.98
N SER A 211 -0.32 -0.74 -11.36
CA SER A 211 0.29 -1.93 -10.75
C SER A 211 -0.23 -2.22 -9.33
N ILE A 212 -0.99 -1.32 -8.73
CA ILE A 212 -1.58 -1.52 -7.40
C ILE A 212 -2.79 -2.45 -7.53
N ASN A 213 -2.84 -3.47 -6.69
CA ASN A 213 -3.97 -4.39 -6.63
C ASN A 213 -5.20 -3.66 -6.08
N ALA A 214 -6.30 -3.70 -6.81
CA ALA A 214 -7.58 -3.11 -6.42
C ALA A 214 -8.73 -4.07 -6.72
#